data_5a733a8d4dfda92ab2d06820800fe602
#
_entry.id   5a733a8d4dfda92ab2d06820800fe602
#
_cell.length_a   1.000
_cell.length_b   1.000
_cell.length_c   1.000
_cell.angle_alpha   90.00
_cell.angle_beta   90.00
_cell.angle_gamma   90.00
#
_symmetry.space_group_name_H-M   'P 1'
#
loop_
_entity.id
_entity.type
_entity.pdbx_description
1 polymer ?
#
loop_
_entity_poly.entity_id
_entity_poly.type
_entity_poly.pdbx_seq_one_letter_code
_entity_poly.pdbx_strand_id
1 'polypeptide(L)'
;MRSPSALALTGFSLIAVTYGMARFSWGLMLPAISADIPISPRLAGMLSACSFVAYCLTILTAAALTDRYGTRLTALLASLSATAGLLLLACASSPLLLATGLFVAGLSAGLASPALAAAVSDRIPAASQPRTNTLINAGTSVGIILTVVILSLLPGGWRAACLLFALLSLACVLPVMRVLSADVAGHASGVCHWHQRLYRRSMRRLISIALISGLVSAAWWSFGSALLRQHVGVDAETARLLWLVAGGAGIVGAATGPVAARIGLNAVYRLSLCGMALPLLVLAFSHGESAGLLIAVACCGAGYVTLSGVLLVWGAQATAEEPATGVGILFFMLAVGQVAGSLLFGQLYAALGAGTALTLFALSALLLLFITPSQNSDASDK
;
A
#
# COMPACT_ATOMS: atom_id res chain seq x y z
N MET A 1 19.12 -27.02 -2.08
CA MET A 1 19.03 -25.55 -1.85
C MET A 1 18.10 -24.95 -2.89
N ARG A 2 17.05 -24.25 -2.48
CA ARG A 2 16.11 -23.62 -3.41
C ARG A 2 16.70 -22.30 -3.89
N SER A 3 16.61 -22.00 -5.21
CA SER A 3 17.33 -20.88 -5.81
C SER A 3 16.83 -19.51 -5.29
N PRO A 4 17.71 -18.49 -5.18
CA PRO A 4 17.33 -17.12 -4.85
C PRO A 4 16.24 -16.54 -5.78
N SER A 5 16.27 -16.91 -7.05
CA SER A 5 15.27 -16.50 -8.05
C SER A 5 13.87 -17.10 -7.76
N ALA A 6 13.81 -18.33 -7.25
CA ALA A 6 12.53 -18.94 -6.87
C ALA A 6 11.89 -18.20 -5.68
N LEU A 7 12.69 -17.77 -4.69
CA LEU A 7 12.21 -16.96 -3.57
C LEU A 7 11.69 -15.59 -4.05
N ALA A 8 12.47 -14.91 -4.90
CA ALA A 8 12.08 -13.61 -5.46
C ALA A 8 10.78 -13.71 -6.26
N LEU A 9 10.63 -14.72 -7.12
CA LEU A 9 9.41 -14.92 -7.91
C LEU A 9 8.20 -15.27 -7.04
N THR A 10 8.38 -16.14 -6.05
CA THR A 10 7.30 -16.49 -5.09
C THR A 10 6.86 -15.26 -4.30
N GLY A 11 7.82 -14.47 -3.79
CA GLY A 11 7.54 -13.25 -3.07
C GLY A 11 6.86 -12.19 -3.95
N PHE A 12 7.35 -12.00 -5.18
CA PHE A 12 6.75 -11.12 -6.17
C PHE A 12 5.28 -11.49 -6.45
N SER A 13 4.99 -12.77 -6.71
CA SER A 13 3.62 -13.23 -6.97
C SER A 13 2.72 -13.04 -5.74
N LEU A 14 3.23 -13.36 -4.53
CA LEU A 14 2.46 -13.19 -3.30
C LEU A 14 2.16 -11.70 -3.03
N ILE A 15 3.11 -10.80 -3.24
CA ILE A 15 2.89 -9.35 -3.13
C ILE A 15 1.91 -8.85 -4.20
N ALA A 16 1.99 -9.35 -5.44
CA ALA A 16 1.05 -8.99 -6.49
C ALA A 16 -0.40 -9.30 -6.12
N VAL A 17 -0.67 -10.47 -5.55
CA VAL A 17 -2.04 -10.83 -5.15
C VAL A 17 -2.48 -10.15 -3.86
N THR A 18 -1.62 -10.03 -2.84
CA THR A 18 -2.00 -9.48 -1.54
C THR A 18 -2.12 -7.95 -1.54
N TYR A 19 -1.21 -7.25 -2.21
CA TYR A 19 -1.25 -5.77 -2.31
C TYR A 19 -2.01 -5.31 -3.56
N GLY A 20 -1.64 -5.81 -4.74
CA GLY A 20 -2.22 -5.33 -5.98
C GLY A 20 -3.69 -5.71 -6.13
N MET A 21 -4.00 -7.00 -5.99
CA MET A 21 -5.34 -7.52 -6.25
C MET A 21 -6.25 -7.48 -5.03
N ALA A 22 -5.79 -7.86 -3.82
CA ALA A 22 -6.64 -7.92 -2.64
C ALA A 22 -6.83 -6.57 -1.95
N ARG A 23 -5.82 -5.68 -1.98
CA ARG A 23 -5.87 -4.41 -1.26
C ARG A 23 -6.20 -3.22 -2.15
N PHE A 24 -5.47 -3.03 -3.26
CA PHE A 24 -5.60 -1.83 -4.09
C PHE A 24 -6.66 -1.92 -5.19
N SER A 25 -7.23 -3.10 -5.46
CA SER A 25 -8.33 -3.26 -6.42
C SER A 25 -9.63 -2.57 -6.01
N TRP A 26 -9.85 -2.39 -4.70
CA TRP A 26 -11.06 -1.76 -4.15
C TRP A 26 -11.35 -0.40 -4.78
N GLY A 27 -10.35 0.50 -4.78
CA GLY A 27 -10.55 1.85 -5.33
C GLY A 27 -10.88 1.86 -6.81
N LEU A 28 -10.40 0.88 -7.59
CA LEU A 28 -10.74 0.70 -8.99
C LEU A 28 -12.16 0.14 -9.16
N MET A 29 -12.55 -0.84 -8.34
CA MET A 29 -13.83 -1.53 -8.45
C MET A 29 -14.99 -0.74 -7.83
N LEU A 30 -14.73 0.25 -6.98
CA LEU A 30 -15.75 0.97 -6.23
C LEU A 30 -16.93 1.49 -7.08
N PRO A 31 -16.73 2.09 -8.28
CA PRO A 31 -17.88 2.53 -9.09
C PRO A 31 -18.76 1.37 -9.56
N ALA A 32 -18.14 0.25 -9.95
CA ALA A 32 -18.89 -0.93 -10.40
C ALA A 32 -19.63 -1.61 -9.24
N ILE A 33 -19.01 -1.69 -8.07
CA ILE A 33 -19.65 -2.19 -6.85
C ILE A 33 -20.79 -1.29 -6.43
N SER A 34 -20.62 0.04 -6.51
CA SER A 34 -21.66 1.01 -6.14
C SER A 34 -22.87 1.01 -7.08
N ALA A 35 -22.71 0.52 -8.30
CA ALA A 35 -23.82 0.32 -9.22
C ALA A 35 -24.71 -0.86 -8.81
N ASP A 36 -24.13 -1.89 -8.18
CA ASP A 36 -24.84 -3.09 -7.73
C ASP A 36 -25.35 -2.98 -6.28
N ILE A 37 -24.52 -2.38 -5.42
CA ILE A 37 -24.79 -2.23 -3.98
C ILE A 37 -24.69 -0.74 -3.66
N PRO A 38 -25.78 -0.07 -3.25
CA PRO A 38 -25.77 1.36 -2.96
C PRO A 38 -24.75 1.72 -1.88
N ILE A 39 -23.72 2.51 -2.23
CA ILE A 39 -22.63 2.91 -1.35
C ILE A 39 -22.50 4.44 -1.39
N SER A 40 -22.80 5.09 -0.27
CA SER A 40 -22.53 6.52 -0.10
C SER A 40 -21.02 6.77 0.07
N PRO A 41 -20.51 7.99 -0.18
CA PRO A 41 -19.09 8.30 0.06
C PRO A 41 -18.63 8.02 1.49
N ARG A 42 -19.49 8.25 2.50
CA ARG A 42 -19.20 7.89 3.90
C ARG A 42 -19.00 6.40 4.07
N LEU A 43 -19.89 5.60 3.51
CA LEU A 43 -19.82 4.15 3.59
C LEU A 43 -18.60 3.62 2.84
N ALA A 44 -18.26 4.17 1.67
CA ALA A 44 -17.07 3.83 0.92
C ALA A 44 -15.79 4.07 1.74
N GLY A 45 -15.72 5.18 2.48
CA GLY A 45 -14.63 5.47 3.41
C GLY A 45 -14.53 4.45 4.54
N MET A 46 -15.66 4.06 5.14
CA MET A 46 -15.71 3.04 6.20
C MET A 46 -15.28 1.66 5.67
N LEU A 47 -15.74 1.27 4.49
CA LEU A 47 -15.38 0.01 3.84
C LEU A 47 -13.88 -0.03 3.52
N SER A 48 -13.30 1.04 2.97
CA SER A 48 -11.86 1.14 2.73
C SER A 48 -11.07 1.04 4.03
N ALA A 49 -11.54 1.70 5.10
CA ALA A 49 -10.90 1.68 6.41
C ALA A 49 -10.83 0.26 6.99
N CYS A 50 -11.82 -0.62 6.74
CA CYS A 50 -11.79 -2.02 7.19
C CYS A 50 -10.53 -2.76 6.70
N SER A 51 -10.17 -2.59 5.42
CA SER A 51 -8.96 -3.21 4.87
C SER A 51 -7.67 -2.67 5.50
N PHE A 52 -7.61 -1.36 5.74
CA PHE A 52 -6.44 -0.74 6.36
C PHE A 52 -6.31 -1.08 7.86
N VAL A 53 -7.43 -1.19 8.59
CA VAL A 53 -7.43 -1.67 9.99
C VAL A 53 -6.92 -3.09 10.06
N ALA A 54 -7.39 -3.98 9.19
CA ALA A 54 -6.92 -5.36 9.11
C ALA A 54 -5.41 -5.44 8.86
N TYR A 55 -4.90 -4.61 7.95
CA TYR A 55 -3.47 -4.48 7.70
C TYR A 55 -2.70 -4.00 8.95
N CYS A 56 -3.22 -2.97 9.66
CA CYS A 56 -2.61 -2.49 10.90
C CYS A 56 -2.50 -3.59 11.96
N LEU A 57 -3.55 -4.39 12.13
CA LEU A 57 -3.56 -5.51 13.09
C LEU A 57 -2.51 -6.57 12.73
N THR A 58 -2.41 -6.91 11.46
CA THR A 58 -1.50 -7.97 11.02
C THR A 58 -0.05 -7.54 10.92
N ILE A 59 0.26 -6.30 10.58
CA ILE A 59 1.65 -5.83 10.57
C ILE A 59 2.27 -5.81 11.98
N LEU A 60 1.46 -5.58 13.01
CA LEU A 60 1.90 -5.63 14.42
C LEU A 60 2.15 -7.06 14.89
N THR A 61 1.40 -8.03 14.40
CA THR A 61 1.44 -9.42 14.86
C THR A 61 2.27 -10.34 13.97
N ALA A 62 2.50 -9.94 12.71
CA ALA A 62 3.13 -10.79 11.71
C ALA A 62 4.59 -11.16 12.04
N ALA A 63 5.36 -10.26 12.67
CA ALA A 63 6.71 -10.57 13.12
C ALA A 63 6.70 -11.70 14.17
N ALA A 64 5.88 -11.57 15.20
CA ALA A 64 5.73 -12.58 16.24
C ALA A 64 5.19 -13.93 15.69
N LEU A 65 4.26 -13.87 14.71
CA LEU A 65 3.80 -15.07 14.02
C LEU A 65 4.94 -15.74 13.22
N THR A 66 5.73 -14.93 12.51
CA THR A 66 6.85 -15.45 11.72
C THR A 66 7.92 -16.08 12.59
N ASP A 67 8.23 -15.46 13.74
CA ASP A 67 9.20 -15.97 14.69
C ASP A 67 8.72 -17.27 15.37
N ARG A 68 7.42 -17.35 15.67
CA ARG A 68 6.85 -18.51 16.37
C ARG A 68 6.53 -19.68 15.45
N TYR A 69 6.08 -19.43 14.24
CA TYR A 69 5.54 -20.46 13.35
C TYR A 69 6.28 -20.57 12.00
N GLY A 70 7.28 -19.72 11.77
CA GLY A 70 8.10 -19.70 10.57
C GLY A 70 7.50 -18.90 9.40
N THR A 71 8.35 -18.59 8.45
CA THR A 71 8.01 -17.77 7.25
C THR A 71 6.97 -18.44 6.37
N ARG A 72 6.99 -19.77 6.26
CA ARG A 72 6.04 -20.54 5.43
C ARG A 72 4.62 -20.39 5.92
N LEU A 73 4.34 -20.63 7.21
CA LEU A 73 2.98 -20.57 7.72
C LEU A 73 2.42 -19.15 7.64
N THR A 74 3.20 -18.14 7.97
CA THR A 74 2.78 -16.73 7.88
C THR A 74 2.44 -16.35 6.45
N ALA A 75 3.25 -16.75 5.45
CA ALA A 75 2.98 -16.52 4.04
C ALA A 75 1.77 -17.33 3.51
N LEU A 76 1.54 -18.54 4.02
CA LEU A 76 0.33 -19.31 3.71
C LEU A 76 -0.93 -18.61 4.24
N LEU A 77 -0.89 -18.13 5.48
CA LEU A 77 -1.99 -17.35 6.07
C LEU A 77 -2.26 -16.07 5.24
N ALA A 78 -1.22 -15.41 4.71
CA ALA A 78 -1.38 -14.28 3.80
C ALA A 78 -2.13 -14.68 2.51
N SER A 79 -1.71 -15.77 1.86
CA SER A 79 -2.36 -16.26 0.64
C SER A 79 -3.81 -16.69 0.91
N LEU A 80 -4.05 -17.45 1.98
CA LEU A 80 -5.38 -17.95 2.32
C LEU A 80 -6.34 -16.84 2.75
N SER A 81 -5.87 -15.82 3.50
CA SER A 81 -6.71 -14.68 3.86
C SER A 81 -7.05 -13.81 2.64
N ALA A 82 -6.11 -13.61 1.69
CA ALA A 82 -6.44 -12.97 0.42
C ALA A 82 -7.50 -13.77 -0.35
N THR A 83 -7.32 -15.09 -0.47
CA THR A 83 -8.30 -15.97 -1.13
C THR A 83 -9.67 -15.87 -0.48
N ALA A 84 -9.76 -16.05 0.83
CA ALA A 84 -11.04 -16.02 1.56
C ALA A 84 -11.71 -14.64 1.45
N GLY A 85 -10.95 -13.56 1.64
CA GLY A 85 -11.48 -12.19 1.52
C GLY A 85 -12.01 -11.88 0.11
N LEU A 86 -11.28 -12.28 -0.93
CA LEU A 86 -11.70 -12.10 -2.34
C LEU A 86 -12.93 -12.96 -2.69
N LEU A 87 -13.04 -14.17 -2.14
CA LEU A 87 -14.27 -14.98 -2.29
C LEU A 87 -15.46 -14.32 -1.59
N LEU A 88 -15.28 -13.79 -0.37
CA LEU A 88 -16.33 -13.04 0.33
C LEU A 88 -16.77 -11.81 -0.48
N LEU A 89 -15.82 -11.08 -1.09
CA LEU A 89 -16.13 -9.97 -1.99
C LEU A 89 -16.91 -10.45 -3.20
N ALA A 90 -16.49 -11.50 -3.86
CA ALA A 90 -17.21 -12.04 -5.03
C ALA A 90 -18.68 -12.42 -4.73
N CYS A 91 -18.95 -12.92 -3.52
CA CYS A 91 -20.28 -13.29 -3.04
C CYS A 91 -21.04 -12.12 -2.41
N ALA A 92 -20.45 -10.92 -2.34
CA ALA A 92 -21.04 -9.82 -1.60
C ALA A 92 -22.35 -9.31 -2.23
N SER A 93 -23.40 -9.26 -1.40
CA SER A 93 -24.72 -8.71 -1.72
C SER A 93 -25.13 -7.58 -0.79
N SER A 94 -24.30 -7.26 0.21
CA SER A 94 -24.57 -6.25 1.22
C SER A 94 -23.29 -5.51 1.63
N PRO A 95 -23.40 -4.29 2.16
CA PRO A 95 -22.26 -3.54 2.70
C PRO A 95 -21.52 -4.28 3.82
N LEU A 96 -22.21 -5.05 4.64
CA LEU A 96 -21.61 -5.81 5.74
C LEU A 96 -20.70 -6.92 5.19
N LEU A 97 -21.13 -7.63 4.14
CA LEU A 97 -20.34 -8.68 3.52
C LEU A 97 -19.14 -8.10 2.78
N LEU A 98 -19.30 -6.90 2.17
CA LEU A 98 -18.17 -6.14 1.61
C LEU A 98 -17.15 -5.78 2.70
N ALA A 99 -17.60 -5.25 3.85
CA ALA A 99 -16.73 -4.92 4.98
C ALA A 99 -15.95 -6.13 5.47
N THR A 100 -16.62 -7.26 5.65
CA THR A 100 -16.01 -8.52 6.07
C THR A 100 -14.99 -9.01 5.04
N GLY A 101 -15.35 -8.99 3.75
CA GLY A 101 -14.44 -9.38 2.66
C GLY A 101 -13.20 -8.50 2.59
N LEU A 102 -13.37 -7.18 2.67
CA LEU A 102 -12.26 -6.21 2.70
C LEU A 102 -11.37 -6.37 3.94
N PHE A 103 -11.97 -6.62 5.11
CA PHE A 103 -11.21 -6.86 6.33
C PHE A 103 -10.35 -8.13 6.18
N VAL A 104 -10.95 -9.25 5.79
CA VAL A 104 -10.24 -10.52 5.63
C VAL A 104 -9.17 -10.42 4.53
N ALA A 105 -9.47 -9.78 3.39
CA ALA A 105 -8.49 -9.53 2.34
C ALA A 105 -7.35 -8.64 2.83
N GLY A 106 -7.65 -7.61 3.65
CA GLY A 106 -6.68 -6.69 4.22
C GLY A 106 -5.65 -7.33 5.15
N LEU A 107 -6.01 -8.43 5.84
CA LEU A 107 -5.07 -9.19 6.67
C LEU A 107 -3.88 -9.71 5.85
N SER A 108 -4.09 -10.04 4.59
CA SER A 108 -3.11 -10.69 3.73
C SER A 108 -1.83 -9.86 3.52
N ALA A 109 -2.00 -8.58 3.25
CA ALA A 109 -0.87 -7.69 2.95
C ALA A 109 0.04 -7.48 4.17
N GLY A 110 -0.55 -7.36 5.37
CA GLY A 110 0.21 -7.21 6.62
C GLY A 110 0.98 -8.48 7.01
N LEU A 111 0.48 -9.66 6.64
CA LEU A 111 1.17 -10.92 6.87
C LEU A 111 2.28 -11.20 5.84
N ALA A 112 2.07 -10.83 4.57
CA ALA A 112 2.98 -11.16 3.48
C ALA A 112 4.35 -10.48 3.61
N SER A 113 4.38 -9.16 3.85
CA SER A 113 5.63 -8.39 3.83
C SER A 113 6.63 -8.81 4.89
N PRO A 114 6.28 -8.96 6.19
CA PRO A 114 7.23 -9.39 7.21
C PRO A 114 7.75 -10.82 6.98
N ALA A 115 6.86 -11.74 6.57
CA ALA A 115 7.26 -13.12 6.27
C ALA A 115 8.26 -13.19 5.11
N LEU A 116 8.06 -12.40 4.05
CA LEU A 116 8.97 -12.36 2.92
C LEU A 116 10.29 -11.65 3.27
N ALA A 117 10.24 -10.57 4.06
CA ALA A 117 11.44 -9.88 4.53
C ALA A 117 12.32 -10.82 5.37
N ALA A 118 11.74 -11.58 6.29
CA ALA A 118 12.45 -12.59 7.06
C ALA A 118 13.04 -13.69 6.16
N ALA A 119 12.26 -14.22 5.21
CA ALA A 119 12.76 -15.23 4.27
C ALA A 119 13.93 -14.72 3.38
N VAL A 120 13.94 -13.45 3.02
CA VAL A 120 15.04 -12.81 2.28
C VAL A 120 16.26 -12.66 3.18
N SER A 121 16.08 -12.17 4.42
CA SER A 121 17.15 -12.02 5.40
C SER A 121 17.88 -13.34 5.66
N ASP A 122 17.13 -14.44 5.79
CA ASP A 122 17.66 -15.77 6.11
C ASP A 122 18.42 -16.42 4.96
N ARG A 123 18.10 -16.09 3.71
CA ARG A 123 18.58 -16.88 2.55
C ARG A 123 19.35 -16.12 1.51
N ILE A 124 19.25 -14.80 1.52
CA ILE A 124 19.92 -13.96 0.52
C ILE A 124 21.10 -13.24 1.17
N PRO A 125 22.29 -13.26 0.56
CA PRO A 125 23.44 -12.51 1.06
C PRO A 125 23.08 -11.02 1.23
N ALA A 126 23.57 -10.40 2.31
CA ALA A 126 23.23 -9.02 2.70
C ALA A 126 23.35 -8.01 1.54
N ALA A 127 24.39 -8.12 0.72
CA ALA A 127 24.60 -7.25 -0.44
C ALA A 127 23.49 -7.35 -1.51
N SER A 128 22.77 -8.48 -1.59
CA SER A 128 21.73 -8.74 -2.59
C SER A 128 20.30 -8.56 -2.05
N GLN A 129 20.14 -8.44 -0.72
CA GLN A 129 18.81 -8.29 -0.08
C GLN A 129 18.05 -7.07 -0.58
N PRO A 130 18.66 -5.87 -0.70
CA PRO A 130 17.94 -4.68 -1.18
C PRO A 130 17.34 -4.89 -2.57
N ARG A 131 18.13 -5.47 -3.50
CA ARG A 131 17.68 -5.76 -4.86
C ARG A 131 16.54 -6.79 -4.88
N THR A 132 16.64 -7.83 -4.07
CA THR A 132 15.60 -8.88 -3.96
C THR A 132 14.30 -8.31 -3.40
N ASN A 133 14.37 -7.51 -2.33
CA ASN A 133 13.20 -6.86 -1.74
C ASN A 133 12.53 -5.86 -2.70
N THR A 134 13.32 -5.09 -3.47
CA THR A 134 12.80 -4.21 -4.51
C THR A 134 12.04 -4.99 -5.58
N LEU A 135 12.60 -6.11 -6.04
CA LEU A 135 11.94 -6.97 -7.03
C LEU A 135 10.63 -7.56 -6.48
N ILE A 136 10.63 -8.05 -5.25
CA ILE A 136 9.43 -8.57 -4.57
C ILE A 136 8.36 -7.47 -4.48
N ASN A 137 8.72 -6.26 -4.05
CA ASN A 137 7.79 -5.15 -3.90
C ASN A 137 7.23 -4.63 -5.24
N ALA A 138 7.98 -4.78 -6.34
CA ALA A 138 7.49 -4.46 -7.69
C ALA A 138 6.25 -5.30 -8.07
N GLY A 139 6.03 -6.43 -7.40
CA GLY A 139 4.79 -7.20 -7.49
C GLY A 139 3.54 -6.37 -7.23
N THR A 140 3.59 -5.37 -6.34
CA THR A 140 2.44 -4.47 -6.09
C THR A 140 1.98 -3.78 -7.38
N SER A 141 2.90 -3.14 -8.10
CA SER A 141 2.58 -2.44 -9.36
C SER A 141 2.06 -3.40 -10.42
N VAL A 142 2.69 -4.56 -10.57
CA VAL A 142 2.21 -5.58 -11.52
C VAL A 142 0.84 -6.13 -11.12
N GLY A 143 0.58 -6.33 -9.84
CA GLY A 143 -0.74 -6.72 -9.34
C GLY A 143 -1.82 -5.68 -9.65
N ILE A 144 -1.52 -4.38 -9.52
CA ILE A 144 -2.43 -3.28 -9.91
C ILE A 144 -2.69 -3.31 -11.42
N ILE A 145 -1.64 -3.46 -12.23
CA ILE A 145 -1.74 -3.58 -13.70
C ILE A 145 -2.62 -4.77 -14.08
N LEU A 146 -2.36 -5.94 -13.53
CA LEU A 146 -3.14 -7.15 -13.77
C LEU A 146 -4.60 -6.98 -13.35
N THR A 147 -4.88 -6.26 -12.26
CA THR A 147 -6.24 -5.94 -11.83
C THR A 147 -7.00 -5.19 -12.92
N VAL A 148 -6.37 -4.17 -13.54
CA VAL A 148 -6.99 -3.41 -14.63
C VAL A 148 -7.23 -4.30 -15.84
N VAL A 149 -6.22 -5.05 -16.26
CA VAL A 149 -6.31 -5.94 -17.43
C VAL A 149 -7.44 -6.95 -17.24
N ILE A 150 -7.50 -7.61 -16.08
CA ILE A 150 -8.53 -8.61 -15.77
C ILE A 150 -9.93 -7.97 -15.78
N LEU A 151 -10.11 -6.81 -15.12
CA LEU A 151 -11.40 -6.11 -15.11
C LEU A 151 -11.82 -5.60 -16.50
N SER A 152 -10.88 -5.37 -17.40
CA SER A 152 -11.18 -4.91 -18.77
C SER A 152 -11.54 -6.06 -19.72
N LEU A 153 -10.92 -7.23 -19.53
CA LEU A 153 -11.06 -8.35 -20.47
C LEU A 153 -12.03 -9.43 -20.00
N LEU A 154 -12.26 -9.55 -18.66
CA LEU A 154 -13.07 -10.63 -18.13
C LEU A 154 -14.56 -10.25 -18.15
N PRO A 155 -15.42 -11.02 -18.85
CA PRO A 155 -16.87 -10.85 -18.74
C PRO A 155 -17.33 -11.26 -17.33
N GLY A 156 -18.40 -10.61 -16.82
CA GLY A 156 -18.95 -10.89 -15.48
C GLY A 156 -18.56 -9.86 -14.42
N GLY A 157 -17.84 -8.79 -14.81
CA GLY A 157 -17.61 -7.62 -13.98
C GLY A 157 -16.72 -7.88 -12.75
N TRP A 158 -16.90 -7.07 -11.71
CA TRP A 158 -16.04 -7.08 -10.52
C TRP A 158 -16.12 -8.38 -9.72
N ARG A 159 -17.28 -9.10 -9.73
CA ARG A 159 -17.42 -10.39 -9.03
C ARG A 159 -16.57 -11.47 -9.67
N ALA A 160 -16.62 -11.57 -11.00
CA ALA A 160 -15.80 -12.53 -11.75
C ALA A 160 -14.29 -12.20 -11.58
N ALA A 161 -13.93 -10.93 -11.56
CA ALA A 161 -12.57 -10.51 -11.29
C ALA A 161 -12.11 -10.92 -9.87
N CYS A 162 -12.94 -10.71 -8.84
CA CYS A 162 -12.65 -11.17 -7.48
C CYS A 162 -12.47 -12.69 -7.39
N LEU A 163 -13.28 -13.48 -8.12
CA LEU A 163 -13.10 -14.93 -8.19
C LEU A 163 -11.76 -15.31 -8.82
N LEU A 164 -11.39 -14.67 -9.93
CA LEU A 164 -10.08 -14.92 -10.55
C LEU A 164 -8.91 -14.49 -9.65
N PHE A 165 -9.02 -13.36 -8.97
CA PHE A 165 -8.01 -12.93 -7.99
C PHE A 165 -7.89 -13.93 -6.83
N ALA A 166 -9.01 -14.48 -6.36
CA ALA A 166 -9.02 -15.53 -5.33
C ALA A 166 -8.31 -16.80 -5.83
N LEU A 167 -8.55 -17.23 -7.07
CA LEU A 167 -7.86 -18.36 -7.67
C LEU A 167 -6.35 -18.12 -7.83
N LEU A 168 -5.95 -16.93 -8.28
CA LEU A 168 -4.54 -16.56 -8.38
C LEU A 168 -3.87 -16.52 -7.00
N SER A 169 -4.57 -16.03 -5.97
CA SER A 169 -4.08 -16.03 -4.61
C SER A 169 -3.95 -17.47 -4.07
N LEU A 170 -4.92 -18.33 -4.31
CA LEU A 170 -4.87 -19.74 -3.94
C LEU A 170 -3.72 -20.48 -4.67
N ALA A 171 -3.46 -20.15 -5.93
CA ALA A 171 -2.35 -20.71 -6.69
C ALA A 171 -0.98 -20.35 -6.07
N CYS A 172 -0.87 -19.22 -5.38
CA CYS A 172 0.36 -18.83 -4.63
C CYS A 172 0.66 -19.78 -3.46
N VAL A 173 -0.31 -20.52 -2.95
CA VAL A 173 -0.08 -21.50 -1.86
C VAL A 173 0.98 -22.52 -2.26
N LEU A 174 0.94 -23.01 -3.50
CA LEU A 174 1.86 -24.04 -3.97
C LEU A 174 3.33 -23.59 -3.99
N PRO A 175 3.71 -22.46 -4.62
CA PRO A 175 5.08 -21.97 -4.57
C PRO A 175 5.50 -21.57 -3.15
N VAL A 176 4.61 -21.01 -2.32
CA VAL A 176 4.89 -20.72 -0.90
C VAL A 176 5.27 -21.99 -0.15
N MET A 177 4.47 -23.06 -0.28
CA MET A 177 4.78 -24.36 0.35
C MET A 177 6.11 -24.98 -0.14
N ARG A 178 6.40 -24.82 -1.42
CA ARG A 178 7.61 -25.42 -2.01
C ARG A 178 8.87 -24.60 -1.78
N VAL A 179 8.77 -23.28 -1.69
CA VAL A 179 9.93 -22.38 -1.65
C VAL A 179 10.27 -21.93 -0.24
N LEU A 180 9.30 -21.55 0.57
CA LEU A 180 9.56 -21.06 1.94
C LEU A 180 9.83 -22.22 2.91
N SER A 181 10.70 -22.01 3.92
CA SER A 181 11.01 -23.01 4.93
C SER A 181 9.92 -23.05 6.01
N ALA A 182 9.72 -24.24 6.56
CA ALA A 182 8.91 -24.44 7.76
C ALA A 182 9.73 -24.16 9.03
N ASP A 183 11.04 -24.00 8.89
CA ASP A 183 11.93 -23.83 10.03
C ASP A 183 11.60 -22.52 10.74
N VAL A 184 11.43 -22.60 12.04
CA VAL A 184 11.32 -21.46 12.91
C VAL A 184 12.72 -20.88 13.03
N ALA A 185 12.99 -19.75 12.40
CA ALA A 185 14.23 -19.06 12.61
C ALA A 185 14.28 -18.65 14.08
N GLY A 186 15.26 -19.15 14.80
CA GLY A 186 15.47 -18.83 16.22
C GLY A 186 15.96 -17.40 16.44
N HIS A 187 15.42 -16.46 15.68
CA HIS A 187 15.60 -15.04 15.94
C HIS A 187 14.76 -14.72 17.18
N ALA A 188 15.43 -14.59 18.31
CA ALA A 188 14.81 -13.95 19.46
C ALA A 188 14.31 -12.59 18.96
N SER A 189 12.99 -12.47 18.76
CA SER A 189 12.35 -11.16 18.65
C SER A 189 12.72 -10.46 19.97
N GLY A 190 13.73 -9.61 19.90
CA GLY A 190 13.95 -8.66 20.98
C GLY A 190 12.60 -8.01 21.19
N VAL A 191 12.09 -8.09 22.41
CA VAL A 191 10.85 -7.43 22.83
C VAL A 191 10.91 -6.03 22.24
N CYS A 192 10.05 -5.77 21.27
CA CYS A 192 10.15 -4.57 20.46
C CYS A 192 9.92 -3.38 21.39
N HIS A 193 10.99 -2.69 21.79
CA HIS A 193 10.95 -1.52 22.67
C HIS A 193 10.40 -0.29 21.91
N TRP A 194 9.25 -0.46 21.25
CA TRP A 194 8.56 0.59 20.51
C TRP A 194 8.40 1.86 21.36
N HIS A 195 8.03 1.69 22.65
CA HIS A 195 7.78 2.81 23.55
C HIS A 195 8.97 3.76 23.69
N GLN A 196 10.18 3.26 23.90
CA GLN A 196 11.35 4.12 24.11
C GLN A 196 11.77 4.86 22.82
N ARG A 197 11.53 4.27 21.64
CA ARG A 197 11.93 4.84 20.35
C ARG A 197 10.94 5.87 19.81
N LEU A 198 9.63 5.75 20.16
CA LEU A 198 8.59 6.71 19.78
C LEU A 198 8.84 8.13 20.33
N TYR A 199 9.55 8.27 21.45
CA TYR A 199 9.78 9.55 22.12
C TYR A 199 10.95 10.36 21.55
N ARG A 200 11.82 9.78 20.72
CA ARG A 200 12.89 10.55 20.07
C ARG A 200 12.30 11.58 19.10
N ARG A 201 12.78 12.83 19.18
CA ARG A 201 12.25 13.96 18.38
C ARG A 201 12.33 13.70 16.87
N SER A 202 13.39 13.05 16.38
CA SER A 202 13.57 12.63 14.99
C SER A 202 12.49 11.62 14.56
N MET A 203 12.22 10.61 15.38
CA MET A 203 11.20 9.60 15.10
C MET A 203 9.78 10.20 15.08
N ARG A 204 9.47 11.13 15.99
CA ARG A 204 8.16 11.80 16.02
C ARG A 204 7.86 12.55 14.73
N ARG A 205 8.85 13.21 14.13
CA ARG A 205 8.71 13.89 12.83
C ARG A 205 8.45 12.88 11.71
N LEU A 206 9.18 11.77 11.67
CA LEU A 206 8.97 10.71 10.69
C LEU A 206 7.59 10.06 10.83
N ILE A 207 7.13 9.84 12.05
CA ILE A 207 5.77 9.36 12.35
C ILE A 207 4.71 10.32 11.80
N SER A 208 4.86 11.63 12.03
CA SER A 208 3.92 12.61 11.50
C SER A 208 3.90 12.63 9.97
N ILE A 209 5.07 12.53 9.34
CA ILE A 209 5.19 12.42 7.88
C ILE A 209 4.48 11.17 7.39
N ALA A 210 4.74 10.01 7.98
CA ALA A 210 4.12 8.75 7.57
C ALA A 210 2.59 8.80 7.74
N LEU A 211 2.10 9.28 8.89
CA LEU A 211 0.68 9.38 9.21
C LEU A 211 -0.07 10.29 8.21
N ILE A 212 0.42 11.51 7.99
CA ILE A 212 -0.25 12.47 7.09
C ILE A 212 -0.12 12.01 5.64
N SER A 213 1.00 11.43 5.24
CA SER A 213 1.15 10.87 3.89
C SER A 213 0.19 9.70 3.64
N GLY A 214 0.00 8.86 4.66
CA GLY A 214 -1.02 7.80 4.64
C GLY A 214 -2.43 8.38 4.48
N LEU A 215 -2.76 9.38 5.29
CA LEU A 215 -4.05 10.08 5.22
C LEU A 215 -4.31 10.62 3.81
N VAL A 216 -3.37 11.34 3.23
CA VAL A 216 -3.49 11.92 1.88
C VAL A 216 -3.63 10.84 0.80
N SER A 217 -2.84 9.77 0.90
CA SER A 217 -2.86 8.68 -0.10
C SER A 217 -4.20 7.95 -0.16
N ALA A 218 -4.96 7.94 0.92
CA ALA A 218 -6.26 7.28 0.99
C ALA A 218 -7.28 7.88 0.00
N ALA A 219 -7.20 9.17 -0.31
CA ALA A 219 -8.07 9.82 -1.29
C ALA A 219 -7.99 9.13 -2.65
N TRP A 220 -6.77 8.85 -3.14
CA TRP A 220 -6.57 8.17 -4.42
C TRP A 220 -6.86 6.67 -4.32
N TRP A 221 -6.21 5.97 -3.40
CA TRP A 221 -6.30 4.51 -3.37
C TRP A 221 -7.67 3.96 -2.98
N SER A 222 -8.48 4.75 -2.25
CA SER A 222 -9.84 4.34 -1.86
C SER A 222 -10.92 4.86 -2.81
N PHE A 223 -10.75 6.03 -3.42
CA PHE A 223 -11.81 6.72 -4.17
C PHE A 223 -11.42 7.08 -5.60
N GLY A 224 -10.17 6.86 -6.04
CA GLY A 224 -9.65 7.42 -7.27
C GLY A 224 -10.50 7.15 -8.50
N SER A 225 -10.94 5.90 -8.73
CA SER A 225 -11.82 5.60 -9.87
C SER A 225 -13.20 6.23 -9.75
N ALA A 226 -13.76 6.33 -8.52
CA ALA A 226 -15.02 7.01 -8.29
C ALA A 226 -14.90 8.52 -8.54
N LEU A 227 -13.79 9.14 -8.13
CA LEU A 227 -13.47 10.55 -8.40
C LEU A 227 -13.33 10.81 -9.90
N LEU A 228 -12.61 9.96 -10.60
CA LEU A 228 -12.45 10.06 -12.06
C LEU A 228 -13.81 10.00 -12.78
N ARG A 229 -14.68 9.06 -12.38
CA ARG A 229 -15.98 8.88 -13.03
C ARG A 229 -17.06 9.88 -12.62
N GLN A 230 -17.17 10.15 -11.31
CA GLN A 230 -18.30 10.92 -10.76
C GLN A 230 -17.99 12.41 -10.65
N HIS A 231 -16.73 12.79 -10.40
CA HIS A 231 -16.33 14.18 -10.23
C HIS A 231 -15.70 14.77 -11.50
N VAL A 232 -14.74 14.08 -12.08
CA VAL A 232 -14.07 14.52 -13.32
C VAL A 232 -14.94 14.26 -14.55
N GLY A 233 -15.76 13.20 -14.54
CA GLY A 233 -16.72 12.90 -15.60
C GLY A 233 -16.15 12.08 -16.76
N VAL A 234 -15.03 11.36 -16.56
CA VAL A 234 -14.49 10.46 -17.59
C VAL A 234 -15.29 9.15 -17.64
N ASP A 235 -15.26 8.45 -18.77
CA ASP A 235 -15.91 7.16 -18.92
C ASP A 235 -15.21 6.03 -18.15
N ALA A 236 -15.80 4.83 -18.16
CA ALA A 236 -15.28 3.69 -17.41
C ALA A 236 -13.96 3.14 -17.97
N GLU A 237 -13.78 3.23 -19.29
CA GLU A 237 -12.57 2.75 -19.96
C GLU A 237 -11.40 3.68 -19.69
N THR A 238 -11.60 4.97 -19.88
CA THR A 238 -10.61 6.01 -19.53
C THR A 238 -10.23 5.94 -18.05
N ALA A 239 -11.18 5.78 -17.13
CA ALA A 239 -10.87 5.63 -15.70
C ALA A 239 -9.99 4.41 -15.42
N ARG A 240 -10.22 3.27 -16.10
CA ARG A 240 -9.37 2.08 -16.00
C ARG A 240 -7.96 2.30 -16.56
N LEU A 241 -7.85 2.98 -17.72
CA LEU A 241 -6.55 3.34 -18.30
C LEU A 241 -5.76 4.27 -17.38
N LEU A 242 -6.42 5.28 -16.80
CA LEU A 242 -5.79 6.18 -15.84
C LEU A 242 -5.32 5.44 -14.59
N TRP A 243 -6.08 4.45 -14.10
CA TRP A 243 -5.64 3.60 -13.00
C TRP A 243 -4.43 2.74 -13.36
N LEU A 244 -4.39 2.22 -14.59
CA LEU A 244 -3.24 1.51 -15.13
C LEU A 244 -2.00 2.40 -15.16
N VAL A 245 -2.14 3.65 -15.58
CA VAL A 245 -1.06 4.64 -15.61
C VAL A 245 -0.55 4.92 -14.19
N ALA A 246 -1.44 5.09 -13.20
CA ALA A 246 -1.04 5.28 -11.81
C ALA A 246 -0.26 4.07 -11.27
N GLY A 247 -0.76 2.85 -11.50
CA GLY A 247 -0.09 1.61 -11.10
C GLY A 247 1.27 1.42 -11.77
N GLY A 248 1.34 1.67 -13.09
CA GLY A 248 2.56 1.57 -13.87
C GLY A 248 3.61 2.61 -13.47
N ALA A 249 3.19 3.85 -13.24
CA ALA A 249 4.07 4.93 -12.78
C ALA A 249 4.67 4.64 -11.39
N GLY A 250 4.00 3.84 -10.57
CA GLY A 250 4.54 3.37 -9.29
C GLY A 250 5.87 2.60 -9.40
N ILE A 251 6.16 2.00 -10.57
CA ILE A 251 7.44 1.31 -10.82
C ILE A 251 8.63 2.28 -10.67
N VAL A 252 8.44 3.57 -10.94
CA VAL A 252 9.46 4.61 -10.73
C VAL A 252 9.94 4.65 -9.28
N GLY A 253 9.09 4.25 -8.32
CA GLY A 253 9.48 4.13 -6.91
C GLY A 253 10.66 3.17 -6.66
N ALA A 254 10.89 2.19 -7.55
CA ALA A 254 12.08 1.34 -7.48
C ALA A 254 13.40 2.12 -7.67
N ALA A 255 13.35 3.29 -8.30
CA ALA A 255 14.50 4.16 -8.50
C ALA A 255 14.76 5.11 -7.30
N THR A 256 13.99 5.04 -6.22
CA THR A 256 14.15 5.94 -5.04
C THR A 256 15.57 5.95 -4.51
N GLY A 257 16.21 4.80 -4.34
CA GLY A 257 17.58 4.69 -3.84
C GLY A 257 18.61 5.37 -4.76
N PRO A 258 18.72 4.98 -6.04
CA PRO A 258 19.61 5.62 -7.00
C PRO A 258 19.38 7.14 -7.15
N VAL A 259 18.13 7.57 -7.18
CA VAL A 259 17.79 9.00 -7.28
C VAL A 259 18.19 9.75 -6.01
N ALA A 260 17.90 9.18 -4.83
CA ALA A 260 18.31 9.76 -3.55
C ALA A 260 19.82 9.89 -3.39
N ALA A 261 20.59 8.98 -3.98
CA ALA A 261 22.05 9.08 -4.01
C ALA A 261 22.58 10.27 -4.82
N ARG A 262 21.79 10.76 -5.80
CA ARG A 262 22.19 11.89 -6.69
C ARG A 262 21.71 13.25 -6.16
N ILE A 263 20.46 13.36 -5.74
CA ILE A 263 19.82 14.65 -5.37
C ILE A 263 19.53 14.77 -3.88
N GLY A 264 19.83 13.73 -3.10
CA GLY A 264 19.55 13.67 -1.67
C GLY A 264 18.13 13.22 -1.33
N LEU A 265 18.00 12.54 -0.19
CA LEU A 265 16.74 11.93 0.24
C LEU A 265 15.65 12.97 0.54
N ASN A 266 16.03 14.15 1.06
CA ASN A 266 15.10 15.25 1.32
C ASN A 266 14.48 15.83 0.05
N ALA A 267 15.25 15.91 -1.04
CA ALA A 267 14.73 16.36 -2.34
C ALA A 267 13.74 15.34 -2.91
N VAL A 268 14.07 14.04 -2.85
CA VAL A 268 13.16 12.96 -3.26
C VAL A 268 11.86 12.98 -2.46
N TYR A 269 11.94 13.20 -1.13
CA TYR A 269 10.77 13.36 -0.27
C TYR A 269 9.87 14.51 -0.72
N ARG A 270 10.45 15.71 -0.93
CA ARG A 270 9.66 16.88 -1.38
C ARG A 270 9.02 16.65 -2.76
N LEU A 271 9.76 16.06 -3.70
CA LEU A 271 9.22 15.69 -5.01
C LEU A 271 8.07 14.69 -4.89
N SER A 272 8.19 13.70 -3.99
CA SER A 272 7.13 12.72 -3.75
C SER A 272 5.88 13.38 -3.17
N LEU A 273 6.02 14.32 -2.23
CA LEU A 273 4.89 15.07 -1.67
C LEU A 273 4.20 15.93 -2.74
N CYS A 274 4.98 16.64 -3.57
CA CYS A 274 4.42 17.38 -4.70
C CYS A 274 3.69 16.44 -5.67
N GLY A 275 4.30 15.27 -5.96
CA GLY A 275 3.70 14.22 -6.79
C GLY A 275 2.42 13.61 -6.21
N MET A 276 2.17 13.76 -4.91
CA MET A 276 0.91 13.37 -4.28
C MET A 276 -0.10 14.52 -4.17
N ALA A 277 0.37 15.73 -3.85
CA ALA A 277 -0.49 16.89 -3.57
C ALA A 277 -1.04 17.53 -4.85
N LEU A 278 -0.16 17.84 -5.83
CA LEU A 278 -0.55 18.52 -7.06
C LEU A 278 -1.59 17.73 -7.88
N PRO A 279 -1.46 16.40 -8.03
CA PRO A 279 -2.51 15.60 -8.66
C PRO A 279 -3.89 15.72 -8.01
N LEU A 280 -3.96 15.79 -6.68
CA LEU A 280 -5.23 15.97 -5.99
C LEU A 280 -5.85 17.34 -6.30
N LEU A 281 -5.02 18.40 -6.43
CA LEU A 281 -5.48 19.72 -6.87
C LEU A 281 -5.96 19.68 -8.34
N VAL A 282 -5.20 19.02 -9.23
CA VAL A 282 -5.63 18.85 -10.61
C VAL A 282 -6.99 18.14 -10.66
N LEU A 283 -7.14 17.03 -9.94
CA LEU A 283 -8.41 16.29 -9.87
C LEU A 283 -9.54 17.16 -9.31
N ALA A 284 -9.26 18.02 -8.31
CA ALA A 284 -10.27 18.88 -7.68
C ALA A 284 -10.92 19.87 -8.67
N PHE A 285 -10.17 20.31 -9.69
CA PHE A 285 -10.61 21.34 -10.65
C PHE A 285 -10.72 20.80 -12.09
N SER A 286 -10.45 19.53 -12.34
CA SER A 286 -10.55 18.93 -13.69
C SER A 286 -12.00 18.57 -14.02
N HIS A 287 -12.38 18.79 -15.28
CA HIS A 287 -13.62 18.33 -15.88
C HIS A 287 -13.29 17.70 -17.23
N GLY A 288 -13.66 16.42 -17.40
CA GLY A 288 -13.41 15.67 -18.62
C GLY A 288 -11.93 15.24 -18.81
N GLU A 289 -11.64 14.72 -19.97
CA GLU A 289 -10.32 14.21 -20.33
C GLU A 289 -9.35 15.33 -20.67
N SER A 290 -8.13 15.22 -20.16
CA SER A 290 -7.05 16.17 -20.48
C SER A 290 -5.68 15.52 -20.32
N ALA A 291 -4.68 16.01 -21.05
CA ALA A 291 -3.30 15.59 -20.88
C ALA A 291 -2.79 15.89 -19.46
N GLY A 292 -3.26 16.98 -18.82
CA GLY A 292 -2.95 17.33 -17.44
C GLY A 292 -3.44 16.28 -16.46
N LEU A 293 -4.61 15.68 -16.71
CA LEU A 293 -5.15 14.59 -15.89
C LEU A 293 -4.29 13.33 -15.97
N LEU A 294 -3.81 12.96 -17.15
CA LEU A 294 -2.92 11.82 -17.34
C LEU A 294 -1.62 11.98 -16.55
N ILE A 295 -0.98 13.16 -16.66
CA ILE A 295 0.23 13.49 -15.93
C ILE A 295 -0.02 13.48 -14.42
N ALA A 296 -1.12 14.07 -13.96
CA ALA A 296 -1.50 14.12 -12.56
C ALA A 296 -1.64 12.71 -11.98
N VAL A 297 -2.34 11.83 -12.66
CA VAL A 297 -2.56 10.45 -12.21
C VAL A 297 -1.24 9.65 -12.18
N ALA A 298 -0.38 9.82 -13.17
CA ALA A 298 0.96 9.22 -13.18
C ALA A 298 1.80 9.71 -11.98
N CYS A 299 1.80 11.02 -11.72
CA CYS A 299 2.50 11.60 -10.58
C CYS A 299 1.95 11.11 -9.24
N CYS A 300 0.64 10.86 -9.12
CA CYS A 300 0.03 10.34 -7.91
C CYS A 300 0.55 8.94 -7.56
N GLY A 301 0.57 8.04 -8.54
CA GLY A 301 1.11 6.69 -8.36
C GLY A 301 2.61 6.67 -8.06
N ALA A 302 3.40 7.39 -8.87
CA ALA A 302 4.84 7.53 -8.68
C ALA A 302 5.17 8.16 -7.32
N GLY A 303 4.48 9.25 -6.95
CA GLY A 303 4.70 9.98 -5.70
C GLY A 303 4.49 9.12 -4.46
N TYR A 304 3.39 8.36 -4.41
CA TYR A 304 3.11 7.47 -3.28
C TYR A 304 4.16 6.36 -3.11
N VAL A 305 4.51 5.67 -4.20
CA VAL A 305 5.47 4.55 -4.12
C VAL A 305 6.88 5.06 -3.80
N THR A 306 7.29 6.20 -4.39
CA THR A 306 8.57 6.85 -4.07
C THR A 306 8.62 7.29 -2.62
N LEU A 307 7.54 7.88 -2.08
CA LEU A 307 7.46 8.27 -0.67
C LEU A 307 7.57 7.05 0.25
N SER A 308 6.93 5.94 -0.10
CA SER A 308 7.08 4.68 0.65
C SER A 308 8.55 4.22 0.68
N GLY A 309 9.27 4.37 -0.44
CA GLY A 309 10.71 4.13 -0.51
C GLY A 309 11.53 5.05 0.38
N VAL A 310 11.18 6.34 0.45
CA VAL A 310 11.83 7.31 1.36
C VAL A 310 11.61 6.92 2.82
N LEU A 311 10.38 6.57 3.20
CA LEU A 311 10.05 6.15 4.57
C LEU A 311 10.80 4.86 4.95
N LEU A 312 10.98 3.94 4.01
CA LEU A 312 11.77 2.73 4.24
C LEU A 312 13.23 3.07 4.59
N VAL A 313 13.86 3.97 3.81
CA VAL A 313 15.25 4.39 4.06
C VAL A 313 15.36 5.15 5.39
N TRP A 314 14.49 6.12 5.65
CA TRP A 314 14.51 6.88 6.91
C TRP A 314 14.21 6.01 8.13
N GLY A 315 13.26 5.08 8.02
CA GLY A 315 12.94 4.14 9.10
C GLY A 315 14.15 3.30 9.48
N ALA A 316 14.84 2.75 8.48
CA ALA A 316 16.05 1.97 8.69
C ALA A 316 17.20 2.79 9.32
N GLN A 317 17.38 4.04 8.88
CA GLN A 317 18.41 4.95 9.41
C GLN A 317 18.09 5.43 10.85
N ALA A 318 16.83 5.68 11.15
CA ALA A 318 16.40 6.18 12.46
C ALA A 318 16.58 5.15 13.59
N THR A 319 16.68 3.87 13.25
CA THR A 319 16.88 2.75 14.18
C THR A 319 17.97 1.81 13.67
N ALA A 320 19.20 2.33 13.52
CA ALA A 320 20.31 1.60 12.89
C ALA A 320 20.63 0.25 13.57
N GLU A 321 20.38 0.11 14.87
CA GLU A 321 20.55 -1.14 15.61
C GLU A 321 19.49 -2.19 15.23
N GLU A 322 18.28 -1.76 14.88
CA GLU A 322 17.15 -2.62 14.48
C GLU A 322 16.38 -1.96 13.32
N PRO A 323 16.92 -1.95 12.10
CA PRO A 323 16.32 -1.24 10.97
C PRO A 323 14.88 -1.67 10.66
N ALA A 324 14.56 -2.95 10.84
CA ALA A 324 13.22 -3.49 10.62
C ALA A 324 12.17 -2.87 11.54
N THR A 325 12.53 -2.54 12.78
CA THR A 325 11.65 -1.90 13.76
C THR A 325 11.25 -0.49 13.32
N GLY A 326 12.22 0.33 12.89
CA GLY A 326 11.94 1.69 12.42
C GLY A 326 11.07 1.70 11.17
N VAL A 327 11.37 0.83 10.21
CA VAL A 327 10.56 0.65 9.01
C VAL A 327 9.14 0.20 9.39
N GLY A 328 9.00 -0.78 10.28
CA GLY A 328 7.71 -1.28 10.75
C GLY A 328 6.85 -0.18 11.38
N ILE A 329 7.43 0.67 12.24
CA ILE A 329 6.74 1.81 12.86
C ILE A 329 6.22 2.77 11.79
N LEU A 330 7.04 3.15 10.81
CA LEU A 330 6.62 4.12 9.79
C LEU A 330 5.55 3.55 8.86
N PHE A 331 5.65 2.29 8.45
CA PHE A 331 4.61 1.65 7.63
C PHE A 331 3.31 1.41 8.40
N PHE A 332 3.39 1.11 9.70
CA PHE A 332 2.22 1.07 10.56
C PHE A 332 1.55 2.44 10.65
N MET A 333 2.31 3.52 10.89
CA MET A 333 1.77 4.88 10.95
C MET A 333 1.21 5.35 9.60
N LEU A 334 1.83 4.97 8.50
CA LEU A 334 1.29 5.18 7.15
C LEU A 334 -0.10 4.53 7.01
N ALA A 335 -0.25 3.29 7.48
CA ALA A 335 -1.51 2.57 7.43
C ALA A 335 -2.57 3.17 8.36
N VAL A 336 -2.20 3.58 9.58
CA VAL A 336 -3.09 4.32 10.49
C VAL A 336 -3.56 5.62 9.82
N GLY A 337 -2.67 6.31 9.12
CA GLY A 337 -3.02 7.45 8.29
C GLY A 337 -4.03 7.12 7.20
N GLN A 338 -3.88 5.97 6.53
CA GLN A 338 -4.84 5.52 5.51
C GLN A 338 -6.21 5.17 6.11
N VAL A 339 -6.28 4.60 7.31
CA VAL A 339 -7.55 4.41 8.04
C VAL A 339 -8.23 5.76 8.27
N ALA A 340 -7.52 6.69 8.91
CA ALA A 340 -8.05 8.02 9.22
C ALA A 340 -8.43 8.78 7.94
N GLY A 341 -7.58 8.70 6.92
CA GLY A 341 -7.77 9.36 5.63
C GLY A 341 -9.00 8.84 4.88
N SER A 342 -9.22 7.52 4.86
CA SER A 342 -10.39 6.95 4.20
C SER A 342 -11.68 7.39 4.87
N LEU A 343 -11.74 7.38 6.21
CA LEU A 343 -12.89 7.84 6.98
C LEU A 343 -13.13 9.33 6.77
N LEU A 344 -12.09 10.15 6.94
CA LEU A 344 -12.19 11.60 6.84
C LEU A 344 -12.54 12.05 5.42
N PHE A 345 -11.90 11.46 4.39
CA PHE A 345 -12.20 11.78 2.99
C PHE A 345 -13.66 11.46 2.65
N GLY A 346 -14.15 10.27 3.05
CA GLY A 346 -15.54 9.88 2.83
C GLY A 346 -16.55 10.82 3.49
N GLN A 347 -16.24 11.32 4.71
CA GLN A 347 -17.07 12.31 5.42
C GLN A 347 -17.05 13.67 4.72
N LEU A 348 -15.86 14.18 4.38
CA LEU A 348 -15.70 15.47 3.70
C LEU A 348 -16.31 15.43 2.29
N TYR A 349 -16.13 14.35 1.56
CA TYR A 349 -16.73 14.17 0.24
C TYR A 349 -18.26 14.23 0.32
N ALA A 350 -18.87 13.55 1.29
CA ALA A 350 -20.31 13.56 1.48
C ALA A 350 -20.86 14.91 1.95
N ALA A 351 -20.10 15.67 2.75
CA ALA A 351 -20.54 16.93 3.35
C ALA A 351 -20.25 18.16 2.49
N LEU A 352 -19.07 18.21 1.83
CA LEU A 352 -18.55 19.40 1.15
C LEU A 352 -18.30 19.19 -0.35
N GLY A 353 -18.51 17.97 -0.86
CA GLY A 353 -18.22 17.60 -2.24
C GLY A 353 -16.77 17.19 -2.49
N ALA A 354 -16.54 16.57 -3.65
CA ALA A 354 -15.23 15.98 -4.01
C ALA A 354 -14.12 17.03 -4.15
N GLY A 355 -14.37 18.14 -4.83
CA GLY A 355 -13.38 19.18 -5.07
C GLY A 355 -12.83 19.78 -3.78
N THR A 356 -13.71 20.11 -2.81
CA THR A 356 -13.30 20.62 -1.49
C THR A 356 -12.50 19.58 -0.71
N ALA A 357 -12.96 18.33 -0.68
CA ALA A 357 -12.27 17.23 0.01
C ALA A 357 -10.85 17.00 -0.57
N LEU A 358 -10.72 16.96 -1.90
CA LEU A 358 -9.45 16.84 -2.60
C LEU A 358 -8.50 18.00 -2.29
N THR A 359 -9.01 19.23 -2.29
CA THR A 359 -8.22 20.44 -1.97
C THR A 359 -7.68 20.39 -0.53
N LEU A 360 -8.51 20.03 0.45
CA LEU A 360 -8.09 19.92 1.85
C LEU A 360 -6.99 18.84 2.03
N PHE A 361 -7.13 17.70 1.35
CA PHE A 361 -6.13 16.64 1.39
C PHE A 361 -4.82 17.05 0.71
N ALA A 362 -4.90 17.75 -0.43
CA ALA A 362 -3.72 18.31 -1.10
C ALA A 362 -2.98 19.32 -0.22
N LEU A 363 -3.71 20.24 0.42
CA LEU A 363 -3.13 21.21 1.35
C LEU A 363 -2.45 20.51 2.54
N SER A 364 -3.04 19.44 3.07
CA SER A 364 -2.43 18.64 4.13
C SER A 364 -1.09 18.02 3.71
N ALA A 365 -0.96 17.57 2.45
CA ALA A 365 0.32 17.10 1.92
C ALA A 365 1.33 18.24 1.72
N LEU A 366 0.89 19.40 1.23
CA LEU A 366 1.78 20.56 1.03
C LEU A 366 2.31 21.10 2.36
N LEU A 367 1.53 21.04 3.44
CA LEU A 367 2.01 21.40 4.78
C LEU A 367 3.20 20.56 5.24
N LEU A 368 3.31 19.31 4.80
CA LEU A 368 4.46 18.46 5.10
C LEU A 368 5.77 18.96 4.46
N LEU A 369 5.72 19.79 3.41
CA LEU A 369 6.93 20.36 2.79
C LEU A 369 7.74 21.22 3.78
N PHE A 370 7.08 21.75 4.82
CA PHE A 370 7.72 22.53 5.88
C PHE A 370 8.30 21.64 6.99
N ILE A 371 8.02 20.34 6.98
CA ILE A 371 8.54 19.39 7.96
C ILE A 371 9.66 18.58 7.28
N THR A 372 10.90 18.89 7.62
CA THR A 372 12.06 18.09 7.18
C THR A 372 12.66 17.37 8.37
N PRO A 373 12.99 16.07 8.26
CA PRO A 373 13.78 15.39 9.29
C PRO A 373 15.17 16.03 9.32
N SER A 374 15.62 16.52 10.49
CA SER A 374 17.01 16.98 10.64
C SER A 374 17.93 15.77 10.63
N GLN A 375 18.84 15.71 9.68
CA GLN A 375 19.85 14.64 9.61
C GLN A 375 20.96 14.73 10.66
N ASN A 376 21.04 15.84 11.46
CA ASN A 376 22.23 16.15 12.28
C ASN A 376 21.91 16.80 13.64
N SER A 377 21.01 16.27 14.48
CA SER A 377 20.85 16.85 15.82
C SER A 377 21.21 15.94 17.01
N ASP A 378 21.57 14.68 16.75
CA ASP A 378 21.91 13.74 17.84
C ASP A 378 23.44 13.56 18.05
N ALA A 379 24.26 14.33 17.34
CA ALA A 379 25.73 14.32 17.54
C ALA A 379 26.24 15.33 18.57
N SER A 380 25.38 16.21 19.10
CA SER A 380 25.76 17.28 20.05
C SER A 380 25.30 17.07 21.49
N ASP A 381 24.57 16.00 21.77
CA ASP A 381 24.09 15.65 23.12
C ASP A 381 24.77 14.37 23.67
N LYS A 382 26.11 14.26 23.49
CA LYS A 382 26.94 13.33 24.25
C LYS A 382 27.97 14.09 25.08
#